data_2116650ed84452855f2b43d1594763d6
#
_entry.id   2116650ed84452855f2b43d1594763d6
#
_cell.length_a   1.000
_cell.length_b   1.000
_cell.length_c   1.000
_cell.angle_alpha   90.00
_cell.angle_beta   90.00
_cell.angle_gamma   90.00
#
_symmetry.space_group_name_H-M   'P 1'
#
loop_
_entity.id
_entity.type
_entity.pdbx_description
1 polymer ?
#
loop_
_entity_poly.entity_id
_entity_poly.type
_entity_poly.pdbx_seq_one_letter_code
_entity_poly.pdbx_strand_id
1 'polypeptide(L)'
;AKLDNDIAWHKGVCRFCGTGCGLQVGVRNGRVVATKGDPDAPVNRGLNCVKGYFNAKILYGKDRLTRPLMRMKDGKFDKNGRFEAVSWETALTEMTKQMKRAYKDKGPAGISIIGSGQYTIPEAYTASKFMKGGLRSNNIDPNARLCMASAVVGFYQTFGVDEPANCYADIEKADLFLLWGNNMAEAHPVLWSRVANRRLTHQATRIVQLTTHRSSTSNLSDLVIIFKPNTDLAILNFVIREIIHRGKVNQEFVDAHCIFCAGVTDIGYGLRQTDKYAWPAEKDIMAKQLSIKLDKWEAIGQGRKEGEVVPQKNTGATAGKHWRISFEDFKKGVEPYSLDFVAELAKGD
;
A
#
# COMPACT_ATOMS: atom_id res chain seq x y z
N ALA A 1 32.42 20.83 -18.88
CA ALA A 1 33.21 20.70 -17.64
C ALA A 1 33.30 21.97 -16.80
N LYS A 2 32.99 23.18 -17.34
CA LYS A 2 33.01 24.45 -16.58
C LYS A 2 31.65 24.82 -15.89
N LEU A 3 30.59 24.06 -16.11
CA LEU A 3 29.25 24.37 -15.61
C LEU A 3 28.98 23.92 -14.17
N ASP A 4 29.84 23.10 -13.58
CA ASP A 4 29.62 22.48 -12.28
C ASP A 4 30.14 23.30 -11.07
N ASN A 5 31.06 24.24 -11.30
CA ASN A 5 31.75 24.93 -10.20
C ASN A 5 30.89 25.94 -9.44
N ASP A 6 29.72 26.37 -10.00
CA ASP A 6 28.84 27.35 -9.39
C ASP A 6 27.55 26.73 -8.84
N ILE A 7 27.44 25.38 -8.83
CA ILE A 7 26.24 24.70 -8.34
C ILE A 7 26.48 24.17 -6.94
N ALA A 8 25.70 24.65 -5.98
CA ALA A 8 25.62 24.09 -4.64
C ALA A 8 24.74 22.84 -4.64
N TRP A 9 25.29 21.69 -4.25
CA TRP A 9 24.56 20.42 -4.21
C TRP A 9 24.05 20.13 -2.81
N HIS A 10 22.75 19.82 -2.71
CA HIS A 10 22.07 19.49 -1.48
C HIS A 10 21.47 18.08 -1.58
N LYS A 11 21.65 17.26 -0.54
CA LYS A 11 21.03 15.92 -0.47
C LYS A 11 19.55 16.03 -0.18
N GLY A 12 18.78 15.17 -0.83
CA GLY A 12 17.34 15.07 -0.66
C GLY A 12 16.82 13.70 -1.06
N VAL A 13 15.54 13.51 -1.05
CA VAL A 13 14.86 12.26 -1.42
C VAL A 13 13.91 12.53 -2.58
N CYS A 14 13.86 11.57 -3.53
CA CYS A 14 12.91 11.63 -4.62
C CYS A 14 11.48 11.50 -4.08
N ARG A 15 10.60 12.41 -4.50
CA ARG A 15 9.22 12.46 -4.01
C ARG A 15 8.23 11.57 -4.75
N PHE A 16 8.63 10.89 -5.84
CA PHE A 16 7.65 10.23 -6.70
C PHE A 16 7.20 8.87 -6.22
N CYS A 17 8.04 7.87 -6.25
CA CYS A 17 7.63 6.53 -5.85
C CYS A 17 8.26 6.11 -4.52
N GLY A 18 7.72 5.08 -3.90
CA GLY A 18 8.17 4.56 -2.61
C GLY A 18 9.54 3.90 -2.60
N THR A 19 10.27 3.85 -3.72
CA THR A 19 11.64 3.33 -3.75
C THR A 19 12.56 4.08 -2.79
N GLY A 20 12.35 5.42 -2.62
CA GLY A 20 13.14 6.21 -1.67
C GLY A 20 14.54 6.55 -2.18
N CYS A 21 14.69 6.78 -3.49
CA CYS A 21 15.98 7.15 -4.08
C CYS A 21 16.53 8.44 -3.48
N GLY A 22 17.79 8.42 -3.05
CA GLY A 22 18.51 9.62 -2.67
C GLY A 22 18.84 10.47 -3.91
N LEU A 23 18.67 11.77 -3.79
CA LEU A 23 18.96 12.75 -4.81
C LEU A 23 20.00 13.74 -4.32
N GLN A 24 20.76 14.28 -5.28
CA GLN A 24 21.48 15.53 -5.11
C GLN A 24 20.78 16.60 -5.96
N VAL A 25 20.35 17.67 -5.28
CA VAL A 25 19.64 18.81 -5.87
C VAL A 25 20.64 19.95 -6.04
N GLY A 26 20.86 20.36 -7.27
CA GLY A 26 21.80 21.43 -7.61
C GLY A 26 21.11 22.79 -7.63
N VAL A 27 21.58 23.72 -6.83
CA VAL A 27 21.07 25.08 -6.71
C VAL A 27 22.10 26.09 -7.20
N ARG A 28 21.67 27.03 -8.02
CA ARG A 28 22.47 28.17 -8.51
C ARG A 28 21.61 29.43 -8.47
N ASN A 29 22.14 30.48 -7.84
CA ASN A 29 21.43 31.77 -7.69
C ASN A 29 20.01 31.63 -7.14
N GLY A 30 19.83 30.78 -6.11
CA GLY A 30 18.52 30.55 -5.48
C GLY A 30 17.54 29.70 -6.32
N ARG A 31 17.96 29.17 -7.46
CA ARG A 31 17.13 28.31 -8.33
C ARG A 31 17.67 26.88 -8.39
N VAL A 32 16.77 25.91 -8.33
CA VAL A 32 17.11 24.52 -8.63
C VAL A 32 17.35 24.39 -10.12
N VAL A 33 18.55 24.00 -10.52
CA VAL A 33 18.95 23.90 -11.93
C VAL A 33 19.22 22.47 -12.39
N ALA A 34 19.45 21.54 -11.45
CA ALA A 34 19.75 20.17 -11.77
C ALA A 34 19.31 19.21 -10.65
N THR A 35 19.06 17.95 -11.01
CA THR A 35 18.92 16.84 -10.08
C THR A 35 19.67 15.64 -10.60
N LYS A 36 20.34 14.89 -9.72
CA LYS A 36 21.02 13.63 -10.03
C LYS A 36 20.84 12.64 -8.88
N GLY A 37 21.06 11.36 -9.14
CA GLY A 37 21.07 10.34 -8.08
C GLY A 37 22.23 10.57 -7.11
N ASP A 38 22.00 10.35 -5.82
CA ASP A 38 23.06 10.40 -4.81
C ASP A 38 23.85 9.08 -4.81
N PRO A 39 25.16 9.08 -5.13
CA PRO A 39 25.98 7.87 -5.16
C PRO A 39 26.14 7.24 -3.76
N ASP A 40 26.03 8.02 -2.70
CA ASP A 40 26.14 7.54 -1.33
C ASP A 40 24.85 6.90 -0.80
N ALA A 41 23.72 7.08 -1.51
CA ALA A 41 22.46 6.51 -1.09
C ALA A 41 22.39 4.99 -1.35
N PRO A 42 22.19 4.15 -0.34
CA PRO A 42 22.23 2.70 -0.49
C PRO A 42 21.09 2.15 -1.35
N VAL A 43 20.00 2.89 -1.46
CA VAL A 43 18.80 2.50 -2.23
C VAL A 43 19.10 2.49 -3.72
N ASN A 44 19.60 3.58 -4.26
CA ASN A 44 19.76 3.81 -5.70
C ASN A 44 21.21 3.89 -6.18
N ARG A 45 22.20 4.02 -5.28
CA ARG A 45 23.64 3.97 -5.60
C ARG A 45 24.01 4.89 -6.78
N GLY A 46 23.50 6.10 -6.77
CA GLY A 46 23.69 7.08 -7.84
C GLY A 46 22.76 6.95 -9.05
N LEU A 47 22.00 5.86 -9.15
CA LEU A 47 21.02 5.71 -10.23
C LEU A 47 19.84 6.66 -10.02
N ASN A 48 19.21 7.04 -11.12
CA ASN A 48 18.03 7.87 -11.10
C ASN A 48 17.17 7.56 -12.33
N CYS A 49 15.87 7.52 -12.17
CA CYS A 49 14.96 7.35 -13.31
C CYS A 49 14.50 8.73 -13.84
N VAL A 50 13.80 8.73 -14.96
CA VAL A 50 13.28 9.95 -15.58
C VAL A 50 12.48 10.85 -14.62
N LYS A 51 11.70 10.26 -13.71
CA LYS A 51 10.93 11.00 -12.71
C LYS A 51 11.83 11.78 -11.75
N GLY A 52 12.88 11.16 -11.26
CA GLY A 52 13.84 11.78 -10.38
C GLY A 52 14.69 12.85 -11.08
N TYR A 53 15.13 12.60 -12.33
CA TYR A 53 15.87 13.60 -13.12
C TYR A 53 15.07 14.87 -13.36
N PHE A 54 13.76 14.75 -13.56
CA PHE A 54 12.89 15.89 -13.80
C PHE A 54 12.17 16.39 -12.54
N ASN A 55 12.57 15.93 -11.38
CA ASN A 55 11.94 16.31 -10.12
C ASN A 55 11.87 17.84 -9.93
N ALA A 56 12.94 18.57 -10.29
CA ALA A 56 12.98 20.02 -10.19
C ALA A 56 12.04 20.74 -11.15
N LYS A 57 11.66 20.14 -12.27
CA LYS A 57 10.81 20.82 -13.29
C LYS A 57 9.41 21.15 -12.78
N ILE A 58 8.90 20.39 -11.79
CA ILE A 58 7.60 20.67 -11.20
C ILE A 58 7.54 22.05 -10.49
N LEU A 59 8.69 22.59 -10.09
CA LEU A 59 8.79 23.89 -9.45
C LEU A 59 8.58 25.04 -10.44
N TYR A 60 8.83 24.79 -11.73
CA TYR A 60 8.90 25.81 -12.77
C TYR A 60 7.95 25.56 -13.95
N GLY A 61 6.97 24.68 -13.77
CA GLY A 61 5.93 24.44 -14.76
C GLY A 61 5.12 25.71 -15.02
N LYS A 62 4.68 25.93 -16.26
CA LYS A 62 3.84 27.10 -16.62
C LYS A 62 2.50 27.12 -15.87
N ASP A 63 2.02 25.95 -15.50
CA ASP A 63 0.78 25.70 -14.74
C ASP A 63 1.01 25.65 -13.23
N ARG A 64 2.25 25.88 -12.76
CA ARG A 64 2.56 25.92 -11.33
C ARG A 64 1.82 27.07 -10.66
N LEU A 65 0.94 26.72 -9.72
CA LEU A 65 0.23 27.71 -8.92
C LEU A 65 1.20 28.46 -7.99
N THR A 66 1.19 29.78 -8.08
CA THR A 66 1.99 30.69 -7.24
C THR A 66 1.13 31.55 -6.32
N ARG A 67 -0.18 31.48 -6.50
CA ARG A 67 -1.18 32.16 -5.68
C ARG A 67 -2.36 31.22 -5.42
N PRO A 68 -3.10 31.42 -4.33
CA PRO A 68 -4.35 30.73 -4.11
C PRO A 68 -5.34 30.98 -5.25
N LEU A 69 -6.04 29.94 -5.66
CA LEU A 69 -7.19 30.09 -6.56
C LEU A 69 -8.46 29.83 -5.77
N MET A 70 -9.41 30.75 -5.89
CA MET A 70 -10.72 30.62 -5.27
C MET A 70 -11.82 30.73 -6.32
N ARG A 71 -12.91 30.01 -6.17
CA ARG A 71 -14.07 30.13 -7.04
C ARG A 71 -14.80 31.43 -6.73
N MET A 72 -14.90 32.29 -7.74
CA MET A 72 -15.46 33.64 -7.60
C MET A 72 -16.57 33.87 -8.60
N LYS A 73 -17.57 34.61 -8.18
CA LYS A 73 -18.62 35.19 -9.01
C LYS A 73 -18.96 36.58 -8.46
N ASP A 74 -18.97 37.57 -9.31
CA ASP A 74 -19.28 38.99 -8.95
C ASP A 74 -18.44 39.48 -7.76
N GLY A 75 -17.14 39.15 -7.75
CA GLY A 75 -16.20 39.55 -6.70
C GLY A 75 -16.37 38.84 -5.35
N LYS A 76 -17.23 37.83 -5.27
CA LYS A 76 -17.49 37.07 -4.03
C LYS A 76 -17.23 35.57 -4.23
N PHE A 77 -16.92 34.88 -3.14
CA PHE A 77 -16.83 33.43 -3.16
C PHE A 77 -18.17 32.80 -3.58
N ASP A 78 -18.14 31.97 -4.59
CA ASP A 78 -19.27 31.16 -5.05
C ASP A 78 -18.75 29.76 -5.50
N LYS A 79 -19.29 28.70 -4.93
CA LYS A 79 -18.89 27.33 -5.26
C LYS A 79 -19.02 26.96 -6.74
N ASN A 80 -19.89 27.64 -7.47
CA ASN A 80 -20.14 27.48 -8.89
C ASN A 80 -19.41 28.55 -9.75
N GLY A 81 -18.66 29.43 -9.11
CA GLY A 81 -17.89 30.48 -9.78
C GLY A 81 -16.67 29.93 -10.53
N ARG A 82 -15.99 30.82 -11.28
CA ARG A 82 -14.73 30.49 -11.96
C ARG A 82 -13.56 30.62 -10.99
N PHE A 83 -12.47 29.88 -11.23
CA PHE A 83 -11.26 30.04 -10.45
C PHE A 83 -10.56 31.34 -10.80
N GLU A 84 -10.35 32.19 -9.79
CA GLU A 84 -9.62 33.45 -9.86
C GLU A 84 -8.47 33.44 -8.85
N ALA A 85 -7.35 34.06 -9.21
CA ALA A 85 -6.22 34.23 -8.32
C ALA A 85 -6.55 35.29 -7.25
N VAL A 86 -6.39 34.93 -5.97
CA VAL A 86 -6.65 35.81 -4.84
C VAL A 86 -5.41 35.90 -3.94
N SER A 87 -5.43 36.85 -3.01
CA SER A 87 -4.40 36.92 -1.97
C SER A 87 -4.55 35.80 -0.97
N TRP A 88 -3.46 35.43 -0.28
CA TRP A 88 -3.49 34.48 0.83
C TRP A 88 -4.44 34.96 1.94
N GLU A 89 -4.46 36.23 2.23
CA GLU A 89 -5.36 36.79 3.23
C GLU A 89 -6.83 36.58 2.87
N THR A 90 -7.21 36.86 1.62
CA THR A 90 -8.56 36.63 1.12
C THR A 90 -8.94 35.12 1.19
N ALA A 91 -8.05 34.26 0.74
CA ALA A 91 -8.29 32.82 0.75
C ALA A 91 -8.47 32.26 2.16
N LEU A 92 -7.58 32.64 3.10
CA LEU A 92 -7.61 32.17 4.47
C LEU A 92 -8.81 32.75 5.25
N THR A 93 -9.18 33.98 4.97
CA THR A 93 -10.35 34.62 5.59
C THR A 93 -11.63 33.91 5.18
N GLU A 94 -11.83 33.62 3.90
CA GLU A 94 -13.02 32.90 3.44
C GLU A 94 -13.03 31.46 3.93
N MET A 95 -11.89 30.75 3.86
CA MET A 95 -11.76 29.39 4.40
C MET A 95 -12.13 29.36 5.88
N THR A 96 -11.59 30.26 6.69
CA THR A 96 -11.88 30.35 8.13
C THR A 96 -13.36 30.60 8.38
N LYS A 97 -13.98 31.51 7.60
CA LYS A 97 -15.40 31.79 7.69
C LYS A 97 -16.25 30.53 7.42
N GLN A 98 -15.95 29.78 6.37
CA GLN A 98 -16.66 28.53 6.06
C GLN A 98 -16.45 27.46 7.13
N MET A 99 -15.23 27.33 7.64
CA MET A 99 -14.92 26.39 8.72
C MET A 99 -15.67 26.75 10.02
N LYS A 100 -15.70 28.04 10.41
CA LYS A 100 -16.46 28.52 11.57
C LYS A 100 -17.96 28.23 11.42
N ARG A 101 -18.50 28.45 10.22
CA ARG A 101 -19.90 28.12 9.93
C ARG A 101 -20.17 26.63 10.09
N ALA A 102 -19.36 25.76 9.44
CA ALA A 102 -19.50 24.32 9.53
C ALA A 102 -19.38 23.79 10.99
N TYR A 103 -18.43 24.36 11.75
CA TYR A 103 -18.24 24.00 13.16
C TYR A 103 -19.45 24.45 14.02
N LYS A 104 -19.99 25.64 13.77
CA LYS A 104 -21.20 26.13 14.47
C LYS A 104 -22.40 25.23 14.19
N ASP A 105 -22.57 24.81 12.93
CA ASP A 105 -23.75 24.05 12.49
C ASP A 105 -23.69 22.58 12.91
N LYS A 106 -22.50 21.97 12.93
CA LYS A 106 -22.32 20.51 13.10
C LYS A 106 -21.27 20.12 14.14
N GLY A 107 -20.72 21.09 14.86
CA GLY A 107 -19.63 20.84 15.82
C GLY A 107 -18.36 20.28 15.17
N PRO A 108 -17.54 19.55 15.94
CA PRO A 108 -16.31 18.92 15.45
C PRO A 108 -16.50 18.02 14.24
N ALA A 109 -17.66 17.40 14.09
CA ALA A 109 -18.00 16.50 12.98
C ALA A 109 -18.20 17.24 11.64
N GLY A 110 -18.38 18.56 11.67
CA GLY A 110 -18.60 19.38 10.48
C GLY A 110 -17.35 19.62 9.62
N ILE A 111 -16.17 19.27 10.13
CA ILE A 111 -14.89 19.51 9.47
C ILE A 111 -14.11 18.22 9.40
N SER A 112 -13.51 17.94 8.23
CA SER A 112 -12.60 16.82 8.02
C SER A 112 -11.38 17.24 7.20
N ILE A 113 -10.26 16.55 7.41
CA ILE A 113 -9.07 16.66 6.58
C ILE A 113 -8.84 15.32 5.90
N ILE A 114 -8.81 15.32 4.57
CA ILE A 114 -8.29 14.22 3.77
C ILE A 114 -6.85 14.57 3.41
N GLY A 115 -5.93 13.95 4.12
CA GLY A 115 -4.51 14.23 4.05
C GLY A 115 -3.76 13.39 3.03
N SER A 116 -2.45 13.45 3.11
CA SER A 116 -1.56 12.73 2.21
C SER A 116 -0.46 11.99 2.97
N GLY A 117 -0.11 10.78 2.52
CA GLY A 117 1.10 10.08 2.96
C GLY A 117 2.40 10.78 2.50
N GLN A 118 2.30 11.80 1.64
CA GLN A 118 3.43 12.63 1.21
C GLN A 118 3.61 13.91 2.02
N TYR A 119 2.87 14.08 3.10
CA TYR A 119 3.15 15.13 4.05
C TYR A 119 4.56 15.00 4.61
N THR A 120 5.24 16.13 4.77
CA THR A 120 6.41 16.17 5.63
C THR A 120 5.98 15.94 7.10
N ILE A 121 6.91 15.51 7.94
CA ILE A 121 6.62 15.29 9.38
C ILE A 121 5.99 16.55 10.02
N PRO A 122 6.50 17.79 9.80
CA PRO A 122 5.88 18.99 10.34
C PRO A 122 4.45 19.25 9.83
N GLU A 123 4.17 18.96 8.56
CA GLU A 123 2.83 19.12 7.98
C GLU A 123 1.84 18.13 8.59
N ALA A 124 2.21 16.84 8.69
CA ALA A 124 1.39 15.81 9.31
C ALA A 124 1.12 16.10 10.80
N TYR A 125 2.15 16.55 11.53
CA TYR A 125 2.01 16.95 12.92
C TYR A 125 1.06 18.15 13.07
N THR A 126 1.22 19.18 12.24
CA THR A 126 0.38 20.39 12.28
C THR A 126 -1.07 20.07 11.98
N ALA A 127 -1.33 19.25 10.93
CA ALA A 127 -2.68 18.83 10.58
C ALA A 127 -3.33 18.01 11.72
N SER A 128 -2.58 17.08 12.31
CA SER A 128 -3.07 16.28 13.44
C SER A 128 -3.34 17.12 14.67
N LYS A 129 -2.44 18.05 15.00
CA LYS A 129 -2.60 18.98 16.13
C LYS A 129 -3.79 19.91 15.93
N PHE A 130 -3.97 20.43 14.73
CA PHE A 130 -5.13 21.29 14.39
C PHE A 130 -6.45 20.52 14.56
N MET A 131 -6.55 19.30 14.01
CA MET A 131 -7.78 18.51 14.11
C MET A 131 -8.04 18.02 15.53
N LYS A 132 -7.07 17.35 16.14
CA LYS A 132 -7.27 16.70 17.45
C LYS A 132 -7.23 17.71 18.61
N GLY A 133 -6.22 18.55 18.64
CA GLY A 133 -6.06 19.55 19.69
C GLY A 133 -6.94 20.79 19.51
N GLY A 134 -7.04 21.30 18.29
CA GLY A 134 -7.81 22.51 17.98
C GLY A 134 -9.31 22.26 17.86
N LEU A 135 -9.71 21.40 16.95
CA LEU A 135 -11.12 21.13 16.66
C LEU A 135 -11.72 20.00 17.49
N ARG A 136 -10.92 19.26 18.25
CA ARG A 136 -11.32 18.08 19.04
C ARG A 136 -12.03 17.03 18.19
N SER A 137 -11.51 16.77 17.00
CA SER A 137 -12.08 15.85 16.01
C SER A 137 -11.02 14.84 15.55
N ASN A 138 -11.46 13.59 15.36
CA ASN A 138 -10.66 12.55 14.74
C ASN A 138 -10.93 12.43 13.23
N ASN A 139 -11.66 13.36 12.60
CA ASN A 139 -11.99 13.35 11.18
C ASN A 139 -10.78 13.78 10.33
N ILE A 140 -9.68 13.06 10.48
CA ILE A 140 -8.46 13.21 9.68
C ILE A 140 -7.99 11.85 9.24
N ASP A 141 -7.82 11.66 7.94
CA ASP A 141 -7.34 10.42 7.35
C ASP A 141 -6.39 10.72 6.18
N PRO A 142 -5.31 9.93 6.00
CA PRO A 142 -4.44 10.04 4.84
C PRO A 142 -5.03 9.31 3.63
N ASN A 143 -4.50 9.59 2.44
CA ASN A 143 -4.85 8.86 1.22
C ASN A 143 -4.59 7.34 1.33
N ALA A 144 -3.63 6.93 2.15
CA ALA A 144 -3.29 5.54 2.38
C ALA A 144 -4.46 4.71 2.96
N ARG A 145 -5.47 5.37 3.55
CA ARG A 145 -6.72 4.70 3.94
C ARG A 145 -7.38 3.97 2.78
N LEU A 146 -7.32 4.55 1.58
CA LEU A 146 -7.98 4.02 0.38
C LEU A 146 -7.08 3.11 -0.47
N CYS A 147 -5.76 3.22 -0.36
CA CYS A 147 -4.83 2.45 -1.20
C CYS A 147 -4.10 1.33 -0.47
N MET A 148 -3.85 1.45 0.83
CA MET A 148 -2.92 0.58 1.55
C MET A 148 -3.44 0.08 2.90
N ALA A 149 -4.58 0.56 3.38
CA ALA A 149 -5.11 0.18 4.69
C ALA A 149 -5.35 -1.32 4.83
N SER A 150 -5.77 -2.01 3.78
CA SER A 150 -5.92 -3.48 3.78
C SER A 150 -4.58 -4.19 3.99
N ALA A 151 -3.51 -3.71 3.35
CA ALA A 151 -2.17 -4.25 3.55
C ALA A 151 -1.65 -3.97 4.97
N VAL A 152 -1.86 -2.75 5.50
CA VAL A 152 -1.53 -2.43 6.90
C VAL A 152 -2.18 -3.41 7.86
N VAL A 153 -3.48 -3.64 7.73
CA VAL A 153 -4.20 -4.60 8.57
C VAL A 153 -3.64 -6.01 8.39
N GLY A 154 -3.34 -6.43 7.17
CA GLY A 154 -2.72 -7.72 6.88
C GLY A 154 -1.36 -7.88 7.57
N PHE A 155 -0.50 -6.87 7.48
CA PHE A 155 0.81 -6.87 8.17
C PHE A 155 0.65 -6.92 9.69
N TYR A 156 -0.23 -6.10 10.27
CA TYR A 156 -0.50 -6.12 11.70
C TYR A 156 -1.03 -7.46 12.18
N GLN A 157 -1.91 -8.09 11.44
CA GLN A 157 -2.47 -9.39 11.81
C GLN A 157 -1.47 -10.53 11.66
N THR A 158 -0.55 -10.44 10.69
CA THR A 158 0.42 -11.49 10.40
C THR A 158 1.71 -11.32 11.23
N PHE A 159 2.24 -10.11 11.30
CA PHE A 159 3.58 -9.86 11.88
C PHE A 159 3.55 -8.98 13.13
N GLY A 160 2.40 -8.42 13.49
CA GLY A 160 2.29 -7.52 14.63
C GLY A 160 2.73 -6.08 14.35
N VAL A 161 3.34 -5.80 13.21
CA VAL A 161 3.80 -4.46 12.80
C VAL A 161 3.50 -4.23 11.31
N ASP A 162 3.39 -2.96 10.92
CA ASP A 162 3.26 -2.56 9.51
C ASP A 162 4.65 -2.24 8.93
N GLU A 163 5.47 -3.27 8.82
CA GLU A 163 6.82 -3.16 8.26
C GLU A 163 7.14 -4.39 7.39
N PRO A 164 7.85 -4.22 6.27
CA PRO A 164 8.34 -5.35 5.49
C PRO A 164 9.40 -6.13 6.28
N ALA A 165 9.34 -7.45 6.21
CA ALA A 165 10.25 -8.33 6.93
C ALA A 165 11.68 -8.34 6.34
N ASN A 166 11.86 -7.83 5.12
CA ASN A 166 13.15 -7.80 4.40
C ASN A 166 13.58 -6.38 4.05
N CYS A 167 14.79 -6.30 3.49
CA CYS A 167 15.36 -5.05 3.00
C CYS A 167 15.77 -5.14 1.52
N TYR A 168 16.11 -4.01 0.92
CA TYR A 168 16.54 -3.98 -0.48
C TYR A 168 17.81 -4.78 -0.78
N ALA A 169 18.66 -5.03 0.21
CA ALA A 169 19.88 -5.84 0.03
C ALA A 169 19.55 -7.33 -0.22
N ASP A 170 18.36 -7.80 0.15
CA ASP A 170 17.93 -9.17 -0.10
C ASP A 170 17.69 -9.42 -1.59
N ILE A 171 17.43 -8.37 -2.38
CA ILE A 171 17.29 -8.45 -3.83
C ILE A 171 18.55 -9.06 -4.46
N GLU A 172 19.73 -8.69 -3.97
CA GLU A 172 20.99 -9.22 -4.51
C GLU A 172 21.26 -10.68 -4.11
N LYS A 173 20.44 -11.27 -3.25
CA LYS A 173 20.60 -12.65 -2.75
C LYS A 173 19.48 -13.58 -3.20
N ALA A 174 18.34 -13.02 -3.63
CA ALA A 174 17.16 -13.80 -3.98
C ALA A 174 17.40 -14.69 -5.20
N ASP A 175 16.88 -15.92 -5.15
CA ASP A 175 16.87 -16.86 -6.26
C ASP A 175 15.53 -16.89 -6.99
N LEU A 176 14.46 -16.40 -6.34
CA LEU A 176 13.14 -16.26 -6.92
C LEU A 176 12.54 -14.91 -6.55
N PHE A 177 12.06 -14.21 -7.58
CA PHE A 177 11.22 -13.03 -7.42
C PHE A 177 9.79 -13.36 -7.83
N LEU A 178 8.87 -13.20 -6.89
CA LEU A 178 7.44 -13.28 -7.14
C LEU A 178 6.88 -11.86 -7.20
N LEU A 179 6.62 -11.36 -8.42
CA LEU A 179 6.09 -10.02 -8.65
C LEU A 179 4.58 -10.09 -8.79
N TRP A 180 3.87 -9.75 -7.74
CA TRP A 180 2.43 -9.89 -7.66
C TRP A 180 1.73 -8.54 -7.81
N GLY A 181 0.96 -8.36 -8.89
CA GLY A 181 0.23 -7.12 -9.21
C GLY A 181 1.14 -5.90 -9.42
N ASN A 182 2.42 -6.11 -9.71
CA ASN A 182 3.42 -5.06 -9.76
C ASN A 182 3.99 -4.84 -11.15
N ASN A 183 3.77 -3.65 -11.74
CA ASN A 183 4.51 -3.19 -12.90
C ASN A 183 5.79 -2.45 -12.46
N MET A 184 6.74 -3.20 -11.93
CA MET A 184 7.93 -2.66 -11.29
C MET A 184 8.84 -1.90 -12.24
N ALA A 185 8.93 -2.36 -13.50
CA ALA A 185 9.77 -1.72 -14.53
C ALA A 185 9.38 -0.25 -14.78
N GLU A 186 8.10 0.07 -14.71
CA GLU A 186 7.60 1.44 -14.93
C GLU A 186 7.37 2.20 -13.62
N ALA A 187 6.78 1.56 -12.62
CA ALA A 187 6.46 2.22 -11.36
C ALA A 187 7.70 2.46 -10.49
N HIS A 188 8.65 1.51 -10.47
CA HIS A 188 9.85 1.54 -9.61
C HIS A 188 11.14 1.22 -10.38
N PRO A 189 11.50 2.00 -11.44
CA PRO A 189 12.55 1.61 -12.39
C PRO A 189 13.93 1.38 -11.76
N VAL A 190 14.30 2.15 -10.74
CA VAL A 190 15.60 1.98 -10.06
C VAL A 190 15.63 0.68 -9.27
N LEU A 191 14.53 0.34 -8.57
CA LEU A 191 14.45 -0.94 -7.86
C LEU A 191 14.39 -2.11 -8.84
N TRP A 192 13.66 -1.93 -9.96
CA TRP A 192 13.62 -2.90 -11.04
C TRP A 192 15.01 -3.18 -11.62
N SER A 193 15.87 -2.17 -11.78
CA SER A 193 17.22 -2.36 -12.27
C SER A 193 18.05 -3.30 -11.39
N ARG A 194 17.83 -3.32 -10.08
CA ARG A 194 18.48 -4.25 -9.14
C ARG A 194 17.97 -5.68 -9.33
N VAL A 195 16.66 -5.87 -9.48
CA VAL A 195 16.05 -7.18 -9.79
C VAL A 195 16.55 -7.70 -11.13
N ALA A 196 16.53 -6.86 -12.16
CA ALA A 196 17.01 -7.19 -13.50
C ALA A 196 18.50 -7.57 -13.49
N ASN A 197 19.33 -6.80 -12.80
CA ASN A 197 20.76 -7.11 -12.64
C ASN A 197 20.97 -8.47 -11.98
N ARG A 198 20.24 -8.77 -10.89
CA ARG A 198 20.32 -10.08 -10.23
C ARG A 198 19.93 -11.21 -11.18
N ARG A 199 18.84 -11.08 -11.93
CA ARG A 199 18.37 -12.07 -12.90
C ARG A 199 19.37 -12.30 -14.02
N LEU A 200 19.99 -11.24 -14.52
CA LEU A 200 20.95 -11.31 -15.66
C LEU A 200 22.33 -11.84 -15.25
N THR A 201 22.75 -11.60 -14.01
CA THR A 201 24.08 -12.02 -13.52
C THR A 201 24.06 -13.39 -12.84
N HIS A 202 22.90 -13.93 -12.49
CA HIS A 202 22.75 -15.24 -11.81
C HIS A 202 21.71 -16.08 -12.54
N GLN A 203 22.18 -17.01 -13.35
CA GLN A 203 21.34 -17.82 -14.25
C GLN A 203 20.26 -18.66 -13.51
N ALA A 204 20.51 -19.04 -12.26
CA ALA A 204 19.53 -19.78 -11.44
C ALA A 204 18.36 -18.93 -10.98
N THR A 205 18.52 -17.60 -10.91
CA THR A 205 17.45 -16.68 -10.47
C THR A 205 16.29 -16.72 -11.46
N ARG A 206 15.06 -16.68 -10.93
CA ARG A 206 13.82 -16.67 -11.73
C ARG A 206 12.95 -15.50 -11.31
N ILE A 207 12.18 -14.99 -12.28
CA ILE A 207 11.15 -13.98 -12.07
C ILE A 207 9.82 -14.57 -12.51
N VAL A 208 8.89 -14.69 -11.58
CA VAL A 208 7.50 -15.06 -11.82
C VAL A 208 6.63 -13.83 -11.60
N GLN A 209 5.87 -13.44 -12.61
CA GLN A 209 4.94 -12.34 -12.52
C GLN A 209 3.49 -12.85 -12.51
N LEU A 210 2.74 -12.48 -11.47
CA LEU A 210 1.28 -12.60 -11.43
C LEU A 210 0.69 -11.21 -11.64
N THR A 211 -0.11 -11.04 -12.68
CA THR A 211 -0.58 -9.72 -13.10
C THR A 211 -1.93 -9.81 -13.80
N THR A 212 -2.63 -8.70 -13.92
CA THR A 212 -3.91 -8.63 -14.64
C THR A 212 -3.74 -8.28 -16.13
N HIS A 213 -2.55 -7.86 -16.54
CA HIS A 213 -2.20 -7.56 -17.94
C HIS A 213 -0.68 -7.59 -18.13
N ARG A 214 -0.23 -7.80 -19.36
CA ARG A 214 1.20 -7.71 -19.68
C ARG A 214 1.69 -6.28 -19.58
N SER A 215 2.88 -6.10 -19.05
CA SER A 215 3.54 -4.81 -18.86
C SER A 215 5.02 -4.90 -19.22
N SER A 216 5.74 -3.79 -19.12
CA SER A 216 7.20 -3.77 -19.34
C SER A 216 7.96 -4.72 -18.41
N THR A 217 7.45 -5.01 -17.23
CA THR A 217 8.00 -6.00 -16.31
C THR A 217 7.94 -7.42 -16.87
N SER A 218 6.91 -7.73 -17.65
CA SER A 218 6.70 -9.05 -18.27
C SER A 218 7.82 -9.44 -19.25
N ASN A 219 8.53 -8.47 -19.80
CA ASN A 219 9.55 -8.70 -20.81
C ASN A 219 10.80 -9.45 -20.27
N LEU A 220 11.05 -9.36 -18.95
CA LEU A 220 12.17 -10.07 -18.30
C LEU A 220 11.67 -11.18 -17.36
N SER A 221 10.38 -11.39 -17.26
CA SER A 221 9.81 -12.44 -16.42
C SER A 221 9.92 -13.81 -17.11
N ASP A 222 10.38 -14.81 -16.37
CA ASP A 222 10.50 -16.20 -16.86
C ASP A 222 9.13 -16.87 -17.00
N LEU A 223 8.17 -16.48 -16.15
CA LEU A 223 6.78 -16.93 -16.20
C LEU A 223 5.86 -15.73 -15.92
N VAL A 224 4.84 -15.57 -16.76
CA VAL A 224 3.80 -14.55 -16.58
C VAL A 224 2.44 -15.23 -16.51
N ILE A 225 1.78 -15.07 -15.37
CA ILE A 225 0.43 -15.58 -15.12
C ILE A 225 -0.51 -14.39 -15.12
N ILE A 226 -1.45 -14.38 -16.06
CA ILE A 226 -2.49 -13.36 -16.16
C ILE A 226 -3.74 -13.89 -15.48
N PHE A 227 -4.28 -13.11 -14.53
CA PHE A 227 -5.42 -13.53 -13.75
C PHE A 227 -6.46 -12.40 -13.64
N LYS A 228 -7.68 -12.77 -13.34
CA LYS A 228 -8.77 -11.85 -13.12
C LYS A 228 -8.58 -11.03 -11.85
N PRO A 229 -8.75 -9.70 -11.88
CA PRO A 229 -8.65 -8.87 -10.69
C PRO A 229 -9.52 -9.38 -9.53
N ASN A 230 -9.04 -9.20 -8.30
CA ASN A 230 -9.69 -9.60 -7.05
C ASN A 230 -9.76 -11.12 -6.80
N THR A 231 -8.95 -11.91 -7.48
CA THR A 231 -8.83 -13.36 -7.22
C THR A 231 -7.50 -13.75 -6.56
N ASP A 232 -6.72 -12.78 -6.15
CA ASP A 232 -5.38 -12.93 -5.57
C ASP A 232 -5.34 -13.90 -4.40
N LEU A 233 -6.26 -13.77 -3.44
CA LEU A 233 -6.29 -14.65 -2.26
C LEU A 233 -6.65 -16.10 -2.61
N ALA A 234 -7.50 -16.32 -3.60
CA ALA A 234 -7.81 -17.67 -4.07
C ALA A 234 -6.56 -18.35 -4.66
N ILE A 235 -5.80 -17.60 -5.46
CA ILE A 235 -4.53 -18.06 -6.03
C ILE A 235 -3.52 -18.36 -4.91
N LEU A 236 -3.40 -17.49 -3.91
CA LEU A 236 -2.50 -17.71 -2.78
C LEU A 236 -2.91 -18.93 -1.96
N ASN A 237 -4.19 -19.12 -1.69
CA ASN A 237 -4.70 -20.30 -1.00
C ASN A 237 -4.42 -21.59 -1.78
N PHE A 238 -4.53 -21.57 -3.12
CA PHE A 238 -4.09 -22.69 -3.96
C PHE A 238 -2.60 -22.97 -3.79
N VAL A 239 -1.74 -21.95 -3.82
CA VAL A 239 -0.29 -22.14 -3.63
C VAL A 239 0.00 -22.76 -2.26
N ILE A 240 -0.66 -22.31 -1.20
CA ILE A 240 -0.52 -22.88 0.14
C ILE A 240 -0.97 -24.35 0.15
N ARG A 241 -2.12 -24.65 -0.45
CA ARG A 241 -2.62 -26.01 -0.60
C ARG A 241 -1.60 -26.92 -1.29
N GLU A 242 -1.03 -26.49 -2.40
CA GLU A 242 -0.03 -27.24 -3.14
C GLU A 242 1.27 -27.48 -2.34
N ILE A 243 1.72 -26.50 -1.56
CA ILE A 243 2.87 -26.67 -0.66
C ILE A 243 2.59 -27.79 0.35
N ILE A 244 1.39 -27.81 0.92
CA ILE A 244 0.96 -28.82 1.88
C ILE A 244 0.86 -30.21 1.21
N HIS A 245 0.17 -30.31 0.09
CA HIS A 245 -0.03 -31.57 -0.64
C HIS A 245 1.27 -32.19 -1.13
N ARG A 246 2.24 -31.35 -1.51
CA ARG A 246 3.56 -31.81 -1.95
C ARG A 246 4.53 -32.11 -0.80
N GLY A 247 4.08 -32.00 0.45
CA GLY A 247 4.93 -32.24 1.62
C GLY A 247 6.13 -31.28 1.72
N LYS A 248 5.96 -30.03 1.23
CA LYS A 248 7.03 -29.01 1.21
C LYS A 248 6.92 -28.00 2.35
N VAL A 249 6.14 -28.30 3.36
CA VAL A 249 6.03 -27.48 4.57
C VAL A 249 7.33 -27.58 5.35
N ASN A 250 7.89 -26.44 5.71
CA ASN A 250 8.97 -26.38 6.69
C ASN A 250 8.36 -26.48 8.09
N GLN A 251 8.23 -27.71 8.59
CA GLN A 251 7.53 -27.99 9.84
C GLN A 251 8.22 -27.34 11.04
N GLU A 252 9.54 -27.32 11.08
CA GLU A 252 10.32 -26.68 12.15
C GLU A 252 10.00 -25.18 12.24
N PHE A 253 9.94 -24.50 11.10
CA PHE A 253 9.57 -23.08 11.05
C PHE A 253 8.11 -22.87 11.47
N VAL A 254 7.21 -23.73 10.99
CA VAL A 254 5.78 -23.64 11.32
C VAL A 254 5.56 -23.80 12.83
N ASP A 255 6.17 -24.79 13.44
CA ASP A 255 6.01 -25.07 14.87
C ASP A 255 6.60 -23.97 15.75
N ALA A 256 7.71 -23.37 15.31
CA ALA A 256 8.40 -22.33 16.08
C ALA A 256 7.80 -20.94 15.90
N HIS A 257 7.23 -20.61 14.74
CA HIS A 257 6.95 -19.22 14.35
C HIS A 257 5.53 -18.96 13.82
N CYS A 258 4.71 -19.99 13.59
CA CYS A 258 3.41 -19.81 12.99
C CYS A 258 2.26 -20.07 13.96
N ILE A 259 1.25 -19.23 13.88
CA ILE A 259 -0.05 -19.43 14.52
C ILE A 259 -1.10 -19.43 13.42
N PHE A 260 -1.96 -20.43 13.43
CA PHE A 260 -3.05 -20.52 12.46
C PHE A 260 -4.32 -19.96 13.04
N CYS A 261 -5.01 -19.15 12.24
CA CYS A 261 -6.24 -18.50 12.63
C CYS A 261 -7.29 -18.66 11.53
N ALA A 262 -8.52 -18.81 11.94
CA ALA A 262 -9.68 -18.65 11.09
C ALA A 262 -10.46 -17.41 11.51
N GLY A 263 -11.32 -16.92 10.64
CA GLY A 263 -12.16 -15.76 10.91
C GLY A 263 -13.38 -15.74 10.01
N VAL A 264 -14.36 -14.91 10.34
CA VAL A 264 -15.47 -14.63 9.44
C VAL A 264 -14.92 -13.76 8.31
N THR A 265 -15.03 -14.24 7.09
CA THR A 265 -14.71 -13.48 5.90
C THR A 265 -15.99 -12.98 5.23
N ASP A 266 -16.06 -11.70 4.98
CA ASP A 266 -17.10 -11.08 4.16
C ASP A 266 -16.66 -10.84 2.71
N ILE A 267 -15.41 -11.17 2.40
CA ILE A 267 -14.83 -11.00 1.06
C ILE A 267 -15.00 -12.24 0.19
N GLY A 268 -15.38 -13.32 0.60
CA GLY A 268 -15.79 -14.53 -0.08
C GLY A 268 -14.85 -15.16 -1.12
N TYR A 269 -14.21 -14.41 -1.96
CA TYR A 269 -13.36 -14.89 -3.07
C TYR A 269 -13.94 -16.11 -3.83
N GLY A 270 -15.20 -16.01 -4.23
CA GLY A 270 -15.94 -17.12 -4.80
C GLY A 270 -16.63 -18.03 -3.78
N LEU A 271 -16.45 -17.79 -2.48
CA LEU A 271 -17.07 -18.57 -1.41
C LEU A 271 -18.39 -17.98 -0.89
N ARG A 272 -18.73 -16.73 -1.25
CA ARG A 272 -20.04 -16.15 -0.91
C ARG A 272 -21.11 -16.65 -1.87
N GLN A 273 -22.31 -16.88 -1.33
CA GLN A 273 -23.45 -17.30 -2.15
C GLN A 273 -23.83 -16.30 -3.25
N THR A 274 -23.51 -15.02 -3.04
CA THR A 274 -23.81 -13.94 -3.98
C THR A 274 -22.73 -13.74 -5.03
N ASP A 275 -21.59 -14.39 -4.91
CA ASP A 275 -20.49 -14.27 -5.87
C ASP A 275 -20.83 -15.05 -7.14
N LYS A 276 -20.41 -14.52 -8.30
CA LYS A 276 -20.56 -15.20 -9.59
C LYS A 276 -19.94 -16.62 -9.59
N TYR A 277 -18.88 -16.79 -8.83
CA TYR A 277 -18.15 -18.04 -8.66
C TYR A 277 -18.35 -18.62 -7.27
N ALA A 278 -19.51 -18.38 -6.66
CA ALA A 278 -19.80 -18.90 -5.33
C ALA A 278 -19.53 -20.39 -5.25
N TRP A 279 -18.75 -20.77 -4.26
CA TRP A 279 -18.62 -22.16 -3.86
C TRP A 279 -20.01 -22.70 -3.49
N PRO A 280 -20.32 -23.98 -3.76
CA PRO A 280 -21.71 -24.44 -3.61
C PRO A 280 -22.28 -24.11 -2.24
N ALA A 281 -23.26 -23.30 -2.29
CA ALA A 281 -24.43 -23.04 -1.46
C ALA A 281 -24.40 -23.25 0.05
N GLU A 282 -23.28 -23.36 0.72
CA GLU A 282 -23.30 -23.51 2.17
C GLU A 282 -22.80 -22.28 2.89
N LYS A 283 -23.68 -21.69 3.69
CA LYS A 283 -23.41 -20.55 4.54
C LYS A 283 -22.21 -20.83 5.35
N ASP A 284 -21.29 -21.01 5.59
CA ASP A 284 -20.14 -21.33 6.43
C ASP A 284 -19.41 -22.60 6.04
N ILE A 285 -19.01 -22.68 4.76
CA ILE A 285 -18.13 -23.79 4.30
C ILE A 285 -16.92 -23.93 5.22
N MET A 286 -16.27 -22.82 5.57
CA MET A 286 -15.13 -22.83 6.49
C MET A 286 -15.52 -23.40 7.85
N ALA A 287 -16.61 -22.93 8.43
CA ALA A 287 -17.08 -23.42 9.74
C ALA A 287 -17.48 -24.89 9.70
N LYS A 288 -18.15 -25.34 8.64
CA LYS A 288 -18.53 -26.75 8.50
C LYS A 288 -17.35 -27.67 8.25
N GLN A 289 -16.46 -27.29 7.32
CA GLN A 289 -15.27 -28.08 7.00
C GLN A 289 -14.28 -28.15 8.16
N LEU A 290 -14.13 -27.08 8.89
CA LEU A 290 -13.22 -27.01 10.03
C LEU A 290 -13.86 -27.47 11.35
N SER A 291 -15.17 -27.79 11.35
CA SER A 291 -15.92 -28.11 12.57
C SER A 291 -15.79 -27.06 13.66
N ILE A 292 -15.72 -25.78 13.26
CA ILE A 292 -15.50 -24.66 14.16
C ILE A 292 -16.83 -24.14 14.69
N LYS A 293 -16.91 -23.95 16.01
CA LYS A 293 -18.04 -23.27 16.64
C LYS A 293 -17.90 -21.77 16.51
N LEU A 294 -18.76 -21.14 15.70
CA LEU A 294 -18.75 -19.70 15.40
C LEU A 294 -19.19 -18.79 16.55
N ASP A 295 -19.67 -19.34 17.65
CA ASP A 295 -20.12 -18.63 18.83
C ASP A 295 -18.99 -18.22 19.80
N LYS A 296 -17.79 -18.76 19.61
CA LYS A 296 -16.61 -18.39 20.39
C LYS A 296 -15.63 -17.57 19.56
N TRP A 297 -15.72 -16.28 19.75
CA TRP A 297 -14.90 -15.32 19.06
C TRP A 297 -13.71 -14.90 19.90
N GLU A 298 -12.54 -15.09 19.36
CA GLU A 298 -11.31 -14.71 20.02
C GLU A 298 -10.46 -13.90 19.06
N ALA A 299 -10.03 -12.72 19.49
CA ALA A 299 -9.17 -11.87 18.69
C ALA A 299 -7.73 -12.00 19.18
N ILE A 300 -6.81 -12.14 18.23
CA ILE A 300 -5.37 -12.11 18.52
C ILE A 300 -4.93 -10.65 18.54
N GLY A 301 -4.50 -10.18 19.71
CA GLY A 301 -3.96 -8.83 19.89
C GLY A 301 -2.43 -8.82 19.81
N GLN A 302 -1.87 -7.72 19.36
CA GLN A 302 -0.43 -7.49 19.34
C GLN A 302 0.19 -7.53 20.74
N GLY A 303 1.40 -8.06 20.84
CA GLY A 303 2.24 -7.98 22.04
C GLY A 303 1.83 -8.89 23.19
N ARG A 304 1.14 -9.99 22.94
CA ARG A 304 0.63 -10.89 23.98
C ARG A 304 1.35 -12.20 24.05
N LYS A 305 1.28 -12.80 25.23
CA LYS A 305 1.84 -14.11 25.50
C LYS A 305 1.14 -15.16 24.65
N GLU A 306 1.89 -16.16 24.22
CA GLU A 306 1.37 -17.31 23.51
C GLU A 306 0.16 -17.92 24.24
N GLY A 307 -0.96 -18.04 23.54
CA GLY A 307 -2.21 -18.58 24.10
C GLY A 307 -3.20 -17.56 24.65
N GLU A 308 -2.87 -16.26 24.73
CA GLU A 308 -3.80 -15.25 25.22
C GLU A 308 -4.65 -14.67 24.12
N VAL A 309 -5.93 -15.00 24.15
CA VAL A 309 -6.92 -14.55 23.18
C VAL A 309 -7.78 -13.45 23.79
N VAL A 310 -7.90 -12.32 23.11
CA VAL A 310 -8.70 -11.20 23.60
C VAL A 310 -9.68 -10.73 22.54
N PRO A 311 -10.92 -10.49 22.95
CA PRO A 311 -11.90 -9.86 22.08
C PRO A 311 -11.41 -8.48 21.62
N GLN A 312 -11.25 -8.27 20.32
CA GLN A 312 -10.98 -6.92 19.80
C GLN A 312 -12.20 -6.04 20.04
N LYS A 313 -12.08 -5.14 20.99
CA LYS A 313 -13.04 -4.05 21.13
C LYS A 313 -12.72 -3.01 20.06
N ASN A 314 -13.56 -2.97 19.03
CA ASN A 314 -13.73 -1.85 18.10
C ASN A 314 -12.48 -1.33 17.38
N THR A 315 -12.06 -2.01 16.35
CA THR A 315 -11.30 -1.39 15.27
C THR A 315 -12.12 -1.49 13.97
N GLY A 316 -13.08 -0.60 13.77
CA GLY A 316 -13.87 -0.56 12.56
C GLY A 316 -14.77 -1.78 12.30
N ALA A 317 -15.76 -1.64 11.44
CA ALA A 317 -16.80 -2.64 11.16
C ALA A 317 -16.30 -3.98 10.58
N THR A 318 -15.01 -4.11 10.31
CA THR A 318 -14.39 -5.29 9.67
C THR A 318 -13.15 -5.82 10.39
N ALA A 319 -12.83 -5.38 11.57
CA ALA A 319 -11.87 -6.11 12.40
C ALA A 319 -12.48 -7.48 12.68
N GLY A 320 -12.21 -8.38 11.75
CA GLY A 320 -12.79 -9.69 11.71
C GLY A 320 -12.52 -10.39 13.03
N LYS A 321 -13.51 -11.00 13.55
CA LYS A 321 -13.36 -11.87 14.67
C LYS A 321 -12.51 -13.04 14.22
N HIS A 322 -11.39 -13.28 14.87
CA HIS A 322 -10.46 -14.35 14.59
C HIS A 322 -10.39 -15.30 15.76
N TRP A 323 -10.18 -16.57 15.51
CA TRP A 323 -9.91 -17.58 16.52
C TRP A 323 -8.76 -18.47 16.08
N ARG A 324 -8.03 -18.99 17.05
CA ARG A 324 -6.92 -19.89 16.80
C ARG A 324 -7.44 -21.25 16.39
N ILE A 325 -6.79 -21.86 15.37
CA ILE A 325 -7.11 -23.20 14.89
C ILE A 325 -5.83 -24.04 14.87
N SER A 326 -5.99 -25.36 14.77
CA SER A 326 -4.87 -26.27 14.54
C SER A 326 -4.33 -26.17 13.10
N PHE A 327 -3.11 -26.62 12.88
CA PHE A 327 -2.57 -26.73 11.52
C PHE A 327 -3.41 -27.71 10.67
N GLU A 328 -3.94 -28.77 11.28
CA GLU A 328 -4.81 -29.72 10.57
C GLU A 328 -6.13 -29.06 10.12
N ASP A 329 -6.71 -28.19 10.94
CA ASP A 329 -7.90 -27.46 10.54
C ASP A 329 -7.60 -26.40 9.48
N PHE A 330 -6.41 -25.77 9.54
CA PHE A 330 -5.95 -24.88 8.48
C PHE A 330 -5.80 -25.60 7.14
N LYS A 331 -5.23 -26.82 7.14
CA LYS A 331 -5.14 -27.66 5.94
C LYS A 331 -6.52 -27.91 5.32
N LYS A 332 -7.52 -28.29 6.15
CA LYS A 332 -8.90 -28.46 5.69
C LYS A 332 -9.47 -27.18 5.10
N GLY A 333 -9.14 -26.03 5.70
CA GLY A 333 -9.61 -24.73 5.25
C GLY A 333 -9.12 -24.30 3.87
N VAL A 334 -7.93 -24.76 3.46
CA VAL A 334 -7.39 -24.48 2.12
C VAL A 334 -7.72 -25.56 1.09
N GLU A 335 -8.24 -26.70 1.51
CA GLU A 335 -8.56 -27.83 0.62
C GLU A 335 -9.50 -27.48 -0.56
N PRO A 336 -10.53 -26.63 -0.39
CA PRO A 336 -11.41 -26.24 -1.49
C PRO A 336 -10.71 -25.52 -2.64
N TYR A 337 -9.55 -24.94 -2.41
CA TYR A 337 -8.82 -24.16 -3.41
C TYR A 337 -8.00 -25.07 -4.34
N SER A 338 -8.68 -25.99 -5.03
CA SER A 338 -8.04 -26.84 -6.05
C SER A 338 -7.61 -26.04 -7.28
N LEU A 339 -6.73 -26.63 -8.09
CA LEU A 339 -6.30 -25.99 -9.35
C LEU A 339 -7.50 -25.67 -10.24
N ASP A 340 -8.43 -26.62 -10.41
CA ASP A 340 -9.58 -26.45 -11.29
C ASP A 340 -10.49 -25.33 -10.81
N PHE A 341 -10.79 -25.28 -9.50
CA PHE A 341 -11.60 -24.21 -8.92
C PHE A 341 -10.94 -22.85 -9.08
N VAL A 342 -9.66 -22.74 -8.74
CA VAL A 342 -8.97 -21.45 -8.79
C VAL A 342 -8.69 -21.00 -10.22
N ALA A 343 -8.39 -21.92 -11.12
CA ALA A 343 -8.21 -21.63 -12.54
C ALA A 343 -9.50 -21.08 -13.16
N GLU A 344 -10.65 -21.68 -12.86
CA GLU A 344 -11.93 -21.19 -13.34
C GLU A 344 -12.30 -19.81 -12.74
N LEU A 345 -12.05 -19.63 -11.43
CA LEU A 345 -12.29 -18.36 -10.74
C LEU A 345 -11.40 -17.23 -11.27
N ALA A 346 -10.13 -17.52 -11.50
CA ALA A 346 -9.10 -16.56 -11.87
C ALA A 346 -8.94 -16.35 -13.39
N LYS A 347 -9.65 -17.10 -14.19
CA LYS A 347 -9.60 -17.02 -15.65
C LYS A 347 -10.02 -15.61 -16.10
N GLY A 348 -9.11 -14.93 -16.78
CA GLY A 348 -9.42 -13.69 -17.49
C GLY A 348 -10.25 -13.96 -18.75
N ASP A 349 -10.91 -12.92 -19.22
CA ASP A 349 -11.62 -12.93 -20.51
C ASP A 349 -10.66 -13.09 -21.69
#